data_4ccca337973df5c3ea704685f61a5f07
#
_entry.id   4ccca337973df5c3ea704685f61a5f07
#
_cell.length_a   1.000
_cell.length_b   1.000
_cell.length_c   1.000
_cell.angle_alpha   90.00
_cell.angle_beta   90.00
_cell.angle_gamma   90.00
#
_symmetry.space_group_name_H-M   'P 1'
#
loop_
_entity.id
_entity.type
_entity.pdbx_description
1 polymer ?
#
loop_
_entity_poly.entity_id
_entity_poly.type
_entity_poly.pdbx_seq_one_letter_code
_entity_poly.pdbx_strand_id
1 'polypeptide(L)'
;RTVIALVAGHVGLTEEKIRVISHDIGGGFGGKVPVYPGYVIAIAVSFLVGKPVKWIEDRSENLQADSFARDYHITAEMAGTKDGKIQATRFKVLADHGYTDASANPSKFPTGLFSIASGSYDYDASYMEADAVYTNKPPGGVAYRCSFRVTEAVHAIERITDRFALEIGKDPAALRMQNFIKKEDFPWKSPTGWEYDSGDYHAGLQKAMDAIDYVGLRKEQAEKRKKGELMGIGISTFTEIVGAGPSKDFDILGIKMFDSAEIRVHPTGKAIARFGTKSQGQGHETTYAQIIAEELGIPMENIQIEEGDTDTAPYGLGTYASRSTPTAGAAAAVAARKLRDKARKIAAYLLEVSEN
;
A
#
# COMPACT_ATOMS: atom_id res chain seq x y z
N ARG A 1 -8.69 -14.63 -7.68
CA ARG A 1 -10.17 -14.51 -7.54
C ARG A 1 -10.80 -13.63 -8.61
N THR A 2 -10.22 -12.49 -8.95
CA THR A 2 -10.72 -11.66 -10.07
C THR A 2 -10.76 -12.45 -11.38
N VAL A 3 -9.74 -13.27 -11.66
CA VAL A 3 -9.74 -14.18 -12.83
C VAL A 3 -10.86 -15.20 -12.75
N ILE A 4 -11.12 -15.77 -11.57
CA ILE A 4 -12.24 -16.70 -11.36
C ILE A 4 -13.56 -16.01 -11.71
N ALA A 5 -13.82 -14.83 -11.18
CA ALA A 5 -15.06 -14.10 -11.44
C ALA A 5 -15.24 -13.76 -12.93
N LEU A 6 -14.17 -13.34 -13.60
CA LEU A 6 -14.19 -13.02 -15.04
C LEU A 6 -14.44 -14.28 -15.88
N VAL A 7 -13.76 -15.39 -15.60
CA VAL A 7 -13.92 -16.63 -16.35
C VAL A 7 -15.31 -17.25 -16.10
N ALA A 8 -15.75 -17.30 -14.85
CA ALA A 8 -17.09 -17.81 -14.52
C ALA A 8 -18.19 -17.02 -15.24
N GLY A 9 -18.08 -15.69 -15.27
CA GLY A 9 -19.05 -14.83 -15.94
C GLY A 9 -19.09 -14.98 -17.47
N HIS A 10 -17.95 -15.30 -18.12
CA HIS A 10 -17.85 -15.33 -19.58
C HIS A 10 -17.96 -16.73 -20.19
N VAL A 11 -17.58 -17.77 -19.47
CA VAL A 11 -17.62 -19.16 -19.99
C VAL A 11 -18.66 -20.04 -19.32
N GLY A 12 -19.48 -19.49 -18.43
CA GLY A 12 -20.57 -20.20 -17.78
C GLY A 12 -20.12 -21.29 -16.79
N LEU A 13 -18.88 -21.20 -16.28
CA LEU A 13 -18.40 -22.07 -15.21
C LEU A 13 -18.80 -21.50 -13.85
N THR A 14 -19.19 -22.38 -12.95
CA THR A 14 -19.46 -22.04 -11.55
C THR A 14 -18.14 -22.00 -10.75
N GLU A 15 -18.09 -21.19 -9.69
CA GLU A 15 -16.85 -20.93 -8.93
C GLU A 15 -16.19 -22.21 -8.38
N GLU A 16 -16.98 -23.21 -7.98
CA GLU A 16 -16.50 -24.48 -7.46
C GLU A 16 -15.79 -25.36 -8.50
N LYS A 17 -15.93 -25.06 -9.78
CA LYS A 17 -15.21 -25.72 -10.88
C LYS A 17 -13.88 -25.08 -11.23
N ILE A 18 -13.53 -24.02 -10.54
CA ILE A 18 -12.34 -23.22 -10.84
C ILE A 18 -11.42 -23.19 -9.62
N ARG A 19 -10.27 -23.86 -9.73
CA ARG A 19 -9.19 -23.77 -8.76
C ARG A 19 -8.07 -22.88 -9.28
N VAL A 20 -7.66 -21.91 -8.49
CA VAL A 20 -6.52 -21.04 -8.78
C VAL A 20 -5.40 -21.34 -7.80
N ILE A 21 -4.23 -21.72 -8.34
CA ILE A 21 -3.03 -21.95 -7.56
C ILE A 21 -2.01 -20.88 -7.92
N SER A 22 -1.53 -20.16 -6.93
CA SER A 22 -0.46 -19.17 -7.05
C SER A 22 0.78 -19.68 -6.33
N HIS A 23 1.78 -20.08 -7.10
CA HIS A 23 3.09 -20.48 -6.57
C HIS A 23 3.89 -19.24 -6.09
N ASP A 24 5.17 -19.39 -5.85
CA ASP A 24 6.03 -18.30 -5.45
C ASP A 24 6.09 -17.20 -6.51
N ILE A 25 5.93 -15.96 -6.06
CA ILE A 25 5.85 -14.80 -6.93
C ILE A 25 7.06 -13.92 -6.66
N GLY A 26 7.86 -13.65 -7.69
CA GLY A 26 9.03 -12.79 -7.65
C GLY A 26 8.70 -11.30 -7.64
N GLY A 27 7.87 -10.86 -6.69
CA GLY A 27 7.42 -9.48 -6.56
C GLY A 27 6.16 -9.17 -7.39
N GLY A 28 5.36 -8.23 -6.91
CA GLY A 28 4.17 -7.73 -7.61
C GLY A 28 4.28 -6.22 -7.87
N PHE A 29 4.52 -5.46 -6.80
CA PHE A 29 4.74 -4.01 -6.81
C PHE A 29 3.66 -3.21 -7.56
N GLY A 30 2.46 -3.77 -7.74
CA GLY A 30 1.36 -3.20 -8.50
C GLY A 30 1.28 -3.72 -9.94
N GLY A 31 2.38 -4.08 -10.61
CA GLY A 31 2.38 -4.58 -11.97
C GLY A 31 1.60 -5.88 -12.19
N LYS A 32 1.40 -6.67 -11.15
CA LYS A 32 0.64 -7.94 -11.21
C LYS A 32 -0.78 -7.82 -10.64
N VAL A 33 -1.27 -6.62 -10.37
CA VAL A 33 -2.64 -6.37 -9.93
C VAL A 33 -3.65 -6.46 -11.08
N PRO A 34 -3.39 -5.90 -12.28
CA PRO A 34 -4.31 -5.98 -13.39
C PRO A 34 -4.50 -7.41 -13.91
N VAL A 35 -5.65 -7.63 -14.55
CA VAL A 35 -5.90 -8.84 -15.35
C VAL A 35 -5.47 -8.55 -16.78
N TYR A 36 -4.38 -9.15 -17.19
CA TYR A 36 -3.85 -8.98 -18.54
C TYR A 36 -4.56 -9.87 -19.56
N PRO A 37 -4.65 -9.44 -20.83
CA PRO A 37 -5.33 -10.22 -21.88
C PRO A 37 -4.83 -11.66 -22.00
N GLY A 38 -3.53 -11.92 -21.82
CA GLY A 38 -2.93 -13.25 -21.89
C GLY A 38 -3.53 -14.25 -20.90
N TYR A 39 -3.93 -13.81 -19.70
CA TYR A 39 -4.61 -14.69 -18.74
C TYR A 39 -5.97 -15.14 -19.27
N VAL A 40 -6.75 -14.21 -19.79
CA VAL A 40 -8.10 -14.48 -20.32
C VAL A 40 -8.01 -15.35 -21.55
N ILE A 41 -7.10 -15.05 -22.49
CA ILE A 41 -6.88 -15.81 -23.73
C ILE A 41 -6.46 -17.25 -23.42
N ALA A 42 -5.49 -17.46 -22.51
CA ALA A 42 -5.04 -18.82 -22.16
C ALA A 42 -6.19 -19.68 -21.60
N ILE A 43 -7.03 -19.10 -20.74
CA ILE A 43 -8.19 -19.79 -20.18
C ILE A 43 -9.24 -20.08 -21.25
N ALA A 44 -9.59 -19.10 -22.06
CA ALA A 44 -10.59 -19.25 -23.13
C ALA A 44 -10.16 -20.30 -24.17
N VAL A 45 -8.91 -20.26 -24.60
CA VAL A 45 -8.37 -21.26 -25.56
C VAL A 45 -8.33 -22.64 -24.93
N SER A 46 -7.92 -22.79 -23.67
CA SER A 46 -7.94 -24.08 -22.97
C SER A 46 -9.34 -24.69 -22.93
N PHE A 47 -10.35 -23.87 -22.66
CA PHE A 47 -11.75 -24.29 -22.67
C PHE A 47 -12.21 -24.73 -24.06
N LEU A 48 -11.89 -23.95 -25.10
CA LEU A 48 -12.29 -24.26 -26.49
C LEU A 48 -11.65 -25.51 -27.07
N VAL A 49 -10.36 -25.73 -26.77
CA VAL A 49 -9.63 -26.90 -27.34
C VAL A 49 -9.67 -28.13 -26.45
N GLY A 50 -10.17 -28.02 -25.23
CA GLY A 50 -10.23 -29.11 -24.24
C GLY A 50 -8.86 -29.65 -23.82
N LYS A 51 -7.80 -28.81 -23.85
CA LYS A 51 -6.42 -29.15 -23.52
C LYS A 51 -5.77 -28.12 -22.67
N PRO A 52 -4.72 -28.47 -21.86
CA PRO A 52 -3.92 -27.51 -21.15
C PRO A 52 -3.29 -26.47 -22.10
N VAL A 53 -3.35 -25.21 -21.73
CA VAL A 53 -2.73 -24.11 -22.46
C VAL A 53 -1.80 -23.36 -21.53
N LYS A 54 -0.61 -22.99 -22.03
CA LYS A 54 0.39 -22.22 -21.33
C LYS A 54 0.64 -20.91 -22.08
N TRP A 55 0.60 -19.79 -21.36
CA TRP A 55 1.02 -18.49 -21.84
C TRP A 55 2.25 -18.06 -21.06
N ILE A 56 3.26 -17.59 -21.76
CA ILE A 56 4.48 -16.98 -21.20
C ILE A 56 4.72 -15.70 -21.96
N GLU A 57 4.77 -14.61 -21.24
CA GLU A 57 5.13 -13.31 -21.77
C GLU A 57 6.64 -13.11 -21.64
N ASP A 58 7.30 -12.72 -22.71
CA ASP A 58 8.70 -12.37 -22.67
C ASP A 58 8.90 -10.90 -22.22
N ARG A 59 10.14 -10.47 -22.05
CA ARG A 59 10.43 -9.12 -21.58
C ARG A 59 10.04 -8.05 -22.58
N SER A 60 10.16 -8.31 -23.87
CA SER A 60 9.81 -7.35 -24.92
C SER A 60 8.29 -7.16 -24.99
N GLU A 61 7.53 -8.23 -24.89
CA GLU A 61 6.07 -8.20 -24.81
C GLU A 61 5.62 -7.46 -23.54
N ASN A 62 6.21 -7.79 -22.38
CA ASN A 62 5.92 -7.15 -21.11
C ASN A 62 6.11 -5.62 -21.16
N LEU A 63 7.21 -5.14 -21.74
CA LEU A 63 7.49 -3.71 -21.85
C LEU A 63 6.56 -2.96 -22.82
N GLN A 64 5.94 -3.67 -23.77
CA GLN A 64 5.05 -3.09 -24.77
C GLN A 64 3.56 -3.20 -24.42
N ALA A 65 3.16 -4.26 -23.71
CA ALA A 65 1.76 -4.60 -23.49
C ALA A 65 1.29 -4.40 -22.05
N ASP A 66 2.22 -4.42 -21.08
CA ASP A 66 1.87 -4.22 -19.69
C ASP A 66 1.43 -2.79 -19.39
N SER A 67 0.63 -2.67 -18.38
CA SER A 67 0.12 -1.38 -17.92
C SER A 67 1.23 -0.48 -17.39
N PHE A 68 1.05 0.82 -17.54
CA PHE A 68 1.96 1.83 -16.99
C PHE A 68 1.27 2.70 -15.92
N ALA A 69 2.07 3.44 -15.18
CA ALA A 69 1.62 4.45 -14.23
C ALA A 69 2.51 5.70 -14.31
N ARG A 70 2.03 6.82 -13.77
CA ARG A 70 2.81 8.04 -13.54
C ARG A 70 3.28 8.77 -14.80
N ASP A 71 2.40 8.91 -15.75
CA ASP A 71 2.59 9.89 -16.80
C ASP A 71 1.60 11.04 -16.58
N TYR A 72 2.05 12.02 -15.80
CA TYR A 72 1.22 13.12 -15.32
C TYR A 72 1.87 14.47 -15.53
N HIS A 73 1.06 15.43 -15.94
CA HIS A 73 1.38 16.84 -15.84
C HIS A 73 0.73 17.40 -14.56
N ILE A 74 1.56 17.89 -13.65
CA ILE A 74 1.10 18.42 -12.36
C ILE A 74 1.46 19.90 -12.28
N THR A 75 0.44 20.73 -12.14
CA THR A 75 0.60 22.14 -11.77
C THR A 75 0.28 22.26 -10.29
N ALA A 76 1.22 22.84 -9.53
CA ALA A 76 1.07 23.01 -8.10
C ALA A 76 1.27 24.49 -7.73
N GLU A 77 0.41 25.01 -6.86
CA GLU A 77 0.51 26.33 -6.28
C GLU A 77 0.40 26.24 -4.76
N MET A 78 1.14 27.08 -4.06
CA MET A 78 1.11 27.18 -2.61
C MET A 78 0.99 28.64 -2.19
N ALA A 79 0.06 28.93 -1.29
CA ALA A 79 -0.07 30.21 -0.65
C ALA A 79 0.43 30.13 0.79
N GLY A 80 1.15 31.14 1.21
CA GLY A 80 1.65 31.24 2.58
C GLY A 80 2.13 32.64 2.92
N THR A 81 2.49 32.84 4.16
CA THR A 81 2.98 34.09 4.68
C THR A 81 4.49 34.23 4.47
N LYS A 82 5.00 35.44 4.49
CA LYS A 82 6.44 35.74 4.34
C LYS A 82 7.32 35.12 5.44
N ASP A 83 6.76 34.85 6.62
CA ASP A 83 7.43 34.16 7.72
C ASP A 83 7.38 32.63 7.58
N GLY A 84 6.67 32.12 6.56
CA GLY A 84 6.69 30.72 6.18
C GLY A 84 5.51 29.87 6.67
N LYS A 85 4.42 30.46 7.19
CA LYS A 85 3.21 29.67 7.47
C LYS A 85 2.52 29.33 6.14
N ILE A 86 2.35 28.04 5.85
CA ILE A 86 1.55 27.55 4.72
C ILE A 86 0.07 27.75 5.06
N GLN A 87 -0.71 28.25 4.12
CA GLN A 87 -2.14 28.53 4.29
C GLN A 87 -3.02 27.73 3.35
N ALA A 88 -2.59 27.55 2.09
CA ALA A 88 -3.39 26.82 1.12
C ALA A 88 -2.53 26.21 0.01
N THR A 89 -3.06 25.16 -0.61
CA THR A 89 -2.50 24.55 -1.82
C THR A 89 -3.54 24.42 -2.93
N ARG A 90 -3.08 24.46 -4.18
CA ARG A 90 -3.88 24.11 -5.36
C ARG A 90 -3.09 23.17 -6.26
N PHE A 91 -3.72 22.05 -6.64
CA PHE A 91 -3.13 21.08 -7.55
C PHE A 91 -4.07 20.85 -8.74
N LYS A 92 -3.51 20.95 -9.93
CA LYS A 92 -4.18 20.55 -11.18
C LYS A 92 -3.35 19.45 -11.82
N VAL A 93 -4.00 18.30 -12.09
CA VAL A 93 -3.36 17.10 -12.62
C VAL A 93 -4.00 16.69 -13.93
N LEU A 94 -3.18 16.53 -14.96
CA LEU A 94 -3.57 15.86 -16.20
C LEU A 94 -2.88 14.49 -16.23
N ALA A 95 -3.66 13.41 -16.22
CA ALA A 95 -3.18 12.04 -16.09
C ALA A 95 -3.41 11.24 -17.36
N ASP A 96 -2.36 10.62 -17.89
CA ASP A 96 -2.47 9.71 -19.03
C ASP A 96 -2.93 8.32 -18.54
N HIS A 97 -4.04 7.83 -19.11
CA HIS A 97 -4.63 6.52 -18.83
C HIS A 97 -4.43 5.52 -20.00
N GLY A 98 -3.65 5.87 -21.04
CA GLY A 98 -3.47 5.02 -22.21
C GLY A 98 -4.75 4.84 -23.02
N TYR A 99 -4.86 3.73 -23.78
CA TYR A 99 -6.02 3.52 -24.66
C TYR A 99 -7.28 3.04 -23.89
N THR A 100 -7.10 2.53 -22.69
CA THR A 100 -8.18 2.13 -21.80
C THR A 100 -7.68 2.11 -20.35
N ASP A 101 -8.60 2.13 -19.43
CA ASP A 101 -8.28 1.95 -18.02
C ASP A 101 -7.75 0.55 -17.76
N ALA A 102 -6.66 0.46 -17.00
CA ALA A 102 -6.24 -0.82 -16.44
C ALA A 102 -7.31 -1.33 -15.47
N SER A 103 -7.56 -2.63 -15.47
CA SER A 103 -8.60 -3.28 -14.66
C SER A 103 -8.42 -3.13 -13.14
N ALA A 104 -7.36 -2.47 -12.70
CA ALA A 104 -7.04 -2.19 -11.29
C ALA A 104 -7.70 -0.92 -10.73
N ASN A 105 -8.88 -0.58 -11.19
CA ASN A 105 -9.74 0.46 -10.64
C ASN A 105 -9.30 1.92 -10.90
N PRO A 106 -9.25 2.33 -12.15
CA PRO A 106 -8.87 3.69 -12.56
C PRO A 106 -9.88 4.76 -12.16
N SER A 107 -11.15 4.42 -12.03
CA SER A 107 -12.20 5.36 -11.58
C SER A 107 -11.95 5.91 -10.18
N LYS A 108 -11.09 5.28 -9.42
CA LYS A 108 -10.66 5.72 -8.07
C LYS A 108 -9.34 6.51 -8.07
N PHE A 109 -8.77 6.79 -9.23
CA PHE A 109 -7.53 7.55 -9.36
C PHE A 109 -7.53 8.88 -8.59
N PRO A 110 -8.52 9.78 -8.73
CA PRO A 110 -8.51 11.04 -8.02
C PRO A 110 -8.55 10.87 -6.50
N THR A 111 -9.30 9.89 -6.00
CA THR A 111 -9.46 9.63 -4.55
C THR A 111 -8.12 9.38 -3.88
N GLY A 112 -7.27 8.54 -4.47
CA GLY A 112 -5.97 8.24 -3.89
C GLY A 112 -5.04 9.44 -3.83
N LEU A 113 -4.97 10.23 -4.92
CA LEU A 113 -4.17 11.45 -4.96
C LEU A 113 -4.67 12.48 -3.95
N PHE A 114 -5.97 12.70 -3.90
CA PHE A 114 -6.57 13.74 -3.08
C PHE A 114 -6.47 13.46 -1.58
N SER A 115 -6.53 12.19 -1.19
CA SER A 115 -6.56 11.82 0.22
C SER A 115 -5.32 12.22 1.01
N ILE A 116 -4.16 12.27 0.37
CA ILE A 116 -2.87 12.48 1.04
C ILE A 116 -2.03 13.63 0.45
N ALA A 117 -2.60 14.39 -0.49
CA ALA A 117 -1.87 15.48 -1.15
C ALA A 117 -1.56 16.66 -0.21
N SER A 118 -2.19 16.73 0.96
CA SER A 118 -1.81 17.67 2.01
C SER A 118 -0.46 17.31 2.66
N GLY A 119 0.04 16.09 2.45
CA GLY A 119 1.29 15.63 3.04
C GLY A 119 1.22 15.59 4.57
N SER A 120 2.34 15.89 5.19
CA SER A 120 2.49 15.94 6.65
C SER A 120 2.25 17.34 7.26
N TYR A 121 1.61 18.25 6.49
CA TYR A 121 1.51 19.67 6.84
C TYR A 121 0.14 20.05 7.36
N ASP A 122 0.16 20.95 8.36
CA ASP A 122 -1.01 21.61 8.93
C ASP A 122 -1.26 22.95 8.22
N TYR A 123 -2.32 22.99 7.39
CA TYR A 123 -2.80 24.19 6.72
C TYR A 123 -4.30 24.12 6.42
N ASP A 124 -4.93 25.27 6.10
CA ASP A 124 -6.37 25.43 6.18
C ASP A 124 -7.14 24.93 4.97
N ALA A 125 -6.57 25.03 3.75
CA ALA A 125 -7.34 24.78 2.53
C ALA A 125 -6.54 24.08 1.43
N SER A 126 -7.20 23.20 0.69
CA SER A 126 -6.66 22.58 -0.52
C SER A 126 -7.71 22.51 -1.61
N TYR A 127 -7.35 22.93 -2.82
CA TYR A 127 -8.14 22.70 -4.02
C TYR A 127 -7.43 21.72 -4.94
N MET A 128 -8.16 20.72 -5.43
CA MET A 128 -7.59 19.69 -6.28
C MET A 128 -8.50 19.36 -7.45
N GLU A 129 -7.90 19.26 -8.62
CA GLU A 129 -8.55 18.94 -9.88
C GLU A 129 -7.71 17.90 -10.61
N ALA A 130 -8.32 16.85 -11.14
CA ALA A 130 -7.63 15.84 -11.94
C ALA A 130 -8.48 15.44 -13.15
N ASP A 131 -7.87 15.55 -14.32
CA ASP A 131 -8.41 15.09 -15.58
C ASP A 131 -7.64 13.84 -16.04
N ALA A 132 -8.35 12.75 -16.33
CA ALA A 132 -7.79 11.58 -16.98
C ALA A 132 -8.00 11.67 -18.49
N VAL A 133 -6.94 11.45 -19.26
CA VAL A 133 -7.00 11.48 -20.72
C VAL A 133 -6.62 10.11 -21.30
N TYR A 134 -7.26 9.76 -22.42
CA TYR A 134 -6.93 8.56 -23.17
C TYR A 134 -5.96 8.88 -24.29
N THR A 135 -4.97 8.00 -24.46
CA THR A 135 -3.93 8.09 -25.48
C THR A 135 -3.73 6.75 -26.17
N ASN A 136 -2.77 6.64 -27.08
CA ASN A 136 -2.43 5.39 -27.77
C ASN A 136 -1.38 4.53 -27.05
N LYS A 137 -1.12 4.81 -25.77
CA LYS A 137 -0.23 3.99 -24.92
C LYS A 137 -0.96 2.74 -24.40
N PRO A 138 -0.25 1.74 -23.88
CA PRO A 138 -0.85 0.63 -23.15
C PRO A 138 -1.80 1.09 -22.03
N PRO A 139 -2.62 0.20 -21.43
CA PRO A 139 -3.52 0.59 -20.36
C PRO A 139 -2.78 1.27 -19.19
N GLY A 140 -3.21 2.47 -18.86
CA GLY A 140 -2.61 3.29 -17.79
C GLY A 140 -3.33 3.16 -16.45
N GLY A 141 -2.97 4.04 -15.53
CA GLY A 141 -3.66 4.17 -14.26
C GLY A 141 -3.39 3.05 -13.25
N VAL A 142 -2.42 2.17 -13.51
CA VAL A 142 -2.05 1.10 -12.58
C VAL A 142 -1.48 1.67 -11.29
N ALA A 143 -1.89 1.08 -10.20
CA ALA A 143 -1.45 1.44 -8.86
C ALA A 143 -0.09 0.80 -8.53
N TYR A 144 0.96 1.17 -9.25
CA TYR A 144 2.32 0.78 -8.90
C TYR A 144 2.75 1.43 -7.60
N ARG A 145 3.47 0.70 -6.79
CA ARG A 145 4.11 1.13 -5.55
C ARG A 145 3.45 2.34 -4.88
N CYS A 146 3.08 2.25 -3.62
CA CYS A 146 2.28 3.26 -2.95
C CYS A 146 1.02 3.58 -3.76
N SER A 147 0.18 2.59 -3.87
CA SER A 147 -0.91 2.44 -4.84
C SER A 147 -1.97 3.55 -4.85
N PHE A 148 -2.10 4.30 -3.77
CA PHE A 148 -3.06 5.40 -3.68
C PHE A 148 -2.50 6.73 -4.22
N ARG A 149 -1.56 6.67 -5.16
CA ARG A 149 -0.90 7.85 -5.74
C ARG A 149 -0.10 8.65 -4.70
N VAL A 150 0.35 7.99 -3.65
CA VAL A 150 1.18 8.61 -2.60
C VAL A 150 2.43 9.23 -3.21
N THR A 151 3.09 8.53 -4.13
CA THR A 151 4.30 9.03 -4.79
C THR A 151 4.07 10.31 -5.56
N GLU A 152 2.95 10.42 -6.29
CA GLU A 152 2.58 11.61 -7.05
C GLU A 152 2.20 12.76 -6.13
N ALA A 153 1.42 12.47 -5.09
CA ALA A 153 1.03 13.46 -4.08
C ALA A 153 2.25 14.00 -3.33
N VAL A 154 3.12 13.10 -2.86
CA VAL A 154 4.37 13.48 -2.16
C VAL A 154 5.28 14.29 -3.08
N HIS A 155 5.46 13.86 -4.34
CA HIS A 155 6.25 14.64 -5.30
C HIS A 155 5.70 16.06 -5.43
N ALA A 156 4.40 16.22 -5.58
CA ALA A 156 3.79 17.53 -5.77
C ALA A 156 3.94 18.42 -4.52
N ILE A 157 3.54 17.94 -3.34
CA ILE A 157 3.57 18.74 -2.11
C ILE A 157 5.01 19.04 -1.66
N GLU A 158 5.93 18.08 -1.72
CA GLU A 158 7.30 18.28 -1.29
C GLU A 158 8.09 19.20 -2.22
N ARG A 159 7.85 19.11 -3.53
CA ARG A 159 8.47 20.02 -4.51
C ARG A 159 7.97 21.46 -4.36
N ILE A 160 6.67 21.68 -4.18
CA ILE A 160 6.15 23.02 -4.00
C ILE A 160 6.57 23.62 -2.64
N THR A 161 6.73 22.79 -1.61
CA THR A 161 7.27 23.19 -0.31
C THR A 161 8.72 23.66 -0.42
N ASP A 162 9.57 22.96 -1.17
CA ASP A 162 10.94 23.40 -1.44
C ASP A 162 10.97 24.71 -2.24
N ARG A 163 10.09 24.88 -3.22
CA ARG A 163 9.97 26.11 -3.99
C ARG A 163 9.54 27.28 -3.12
N PHE A 164 8.58 27.04 -2.22
CA PHE A 164 8.13 28.07 -1.26
C PHE A 164 9.26 28.45 -0.30
N ALA A 165 10.01 27.48 0.23
CA ALA A 165 11.17 27.77 1.09
C ALA A 165 12.21 28.65 0.37
N LEU A 166 12.51 28.34 -0.89
CA LEU A 166 13.43 29.10 -1.71
C LEU A 166 12.93 30.54 -1.94
N GLU A 167 11.66 30.71 -2.27
CA GLU A 167 11.05 32.01 -2.57
C GLU A 167 11.12 32.98 -1.38
N ILE A 168 10.92 32.47 -0.16
CA ILE A 168 10.97 33.28 1.06
C ILE A 168 12.36 33.29 1.73
N GLY A 169 13.36 32.61 1.13
CA GLY A 169 14.72 32.52 1.65
C GLY A 169 14.86 31.74 2.95
N LYS A 170 13.96 30.78 3.19
CA LYS A 170 13.97 29.94 4.39
C LYS A 170 14.60 28.56 4.14
N ASP A 171 15.24 28.01 5.17
CA ASP A 171 15.78 26.65 5.10
C ASP A 171 14.64 25.65 4.91
N PRO A 172 14.76 24.68 3.96
CA PRO A 172 13.69 23.71 3.69
C PRO A 172 13.30 22.83 4.89
N ALA A 173 14.26 22.45 5.75
CA ALA A 173 13.96 21.70 6.95
C ALA A 173 13.23 22.58 7.98
N ALA A 174 13.68 23.82 8.17
CA ALA A 174 13.04 24.77 9.09
C ALA A 174 11.61 25.10 8.65
N LEU A 175 11.34 25.22 7.33
CA LEU A 175 10.00 25.42 6.80
C LEU A 175 9.08 24.23 7.13
N ARG A 176 9.58 23.01 6.96
CA ARG A 176 8.84 21.78 7.28
C ARG A 176 8.54 21.68 8.77
N MET A 177 9.54 21.87 9.62
CA MET A 177 9.37 21.87 11.08
C MET A 177 8.32 22.89 11.54
N GLN A 178 8.23 24.04 10.90
CA GLN A 178 7.23 25.07 11.23
C GLN A 178 5.80 24.65 10.89
N ASN A 179 5.63 23.84 9.85
CA ASN A 179 4.32 23.55 9.26
C ASN A 179 3.84 22.10 9.43
N PHE A 180 4.61 21.26 10.10
CA PHE A 180 4.16 19.89 10.37
C PHE A 180 2.95 19.86 11.30
N ILE A 181 2.08 18.88 11.07
CA ILE A 181 1.05 18.48 12.02
C ILE A 181 1.76 18.07 13.31
N LYS A 182 1.33 18.60 14.44
CA LYS A 182 1.94 18.32 15.73
C LYS A 182 1.45 16.96 16.25
N LYS A 183 2.30 16.30 17.03
CA LYS A 183 1.98 14.98 17.61
C LYS A 183 0.72 14.99 18.48
N GLU A 184 0.48 16.08 19.20
CA GLU A 184 -0.66 16.27 20.08
C GLU A 184 -1.98 16.55 19.34
N ASP A 185 -1.93 16.90 18.04
CA ASP A 185 -3.11 17.21 17.23
C ASP A 185 -3.76 15.98 16.60
N PHE A 186 -3.14 14.79 16.73
CA PHE A 186 -3.73 13.55 16.24
C PHE A 186 -4.85 13.02 17.15
N PRO A 187 -5.92 12.41 16.59
CA PRO A 187 -6.20 12.25 15.17
C PRO A 187 -6.49 13.58 14.47
N TRP A 188 -5.84 13.82 13.33
CA TRP A 188 -5.91 15.08 12.62
C TRP A 188 -6.70 14.94 11.31
N LYS A 189 -7.61 15.89 11.05
CA LYS A 189 -8.40 15.91 9.82
C LYS A 189 -7.76 16.84 8.80
N SER A 190 -7.33 16.23 7.67
CA SER A 190 -6.70 16.96 6.59
C SER A 190 -7.67 17.91 5.85
N PRO A 191 -7.20 18.96 5.18
CA PRO A 191 -8.03 19.82 4.34
C PRO A 191 -8.67 19.09 3.17
N THR A 192 -8.17 17.89 2.83
CA THR A 192 -8.75 16.99 1.82
C THR A 192 -9.81 16.03 2.40
N GLY A 193 -10.11 16.13 3.70
CA GLY A 193 -11.19 15.39 4.36
C GLY A 193 -10.80 14.04 4.95
N TRP A 194 -9.51 13.66 4.90
CA TRP A 194 -9.02 12.42 5.49
C TRP A 194 -8.55 12.62 6.93
N GLU A 195 -8.80 11.61 7.75
CA GLU A 195 -8.30 11.57 9.11
C GLU A 195 -6.97 10.81 9.16
N TYR A 196 -5.94 11.44 9.73
CA TYR A 196 -4.67 10.82 10.05
C TYR A 196 -4.69 10.38 11.51
N ASP A 197 -4.40 9.12 11.77
CA ASP A 197 -4.59 8.48 13.08
C ASP A 197 -3.48 8.85 14.07
N SER A 198 -2.23 8.92 13.60
CA SER A 198 -1.06 9.13 14.45
C SER A 198 0.14 9.62 13.67
N GLY A 199 1.12 10.20 14.35
CA GLY A 199 2.38 10.60 13.78
C GLY A 199 3.24 11.42 14.75
N ASP A 200 4.54 11.49 14.43
CA ASP A 200 5.49 12.41 15.07
C ASP A 200 6.49 12.87 13.99
N TYR A 201 6.02 13.76 13.13
CA TYR A 201 6.79 14.22 11.96
C TYR A 201 8.01 15.03 12.34
N HIS A 202 7.91 15.81 13.44
CA HIS A 202 9.02 16.59 13.98
C HIS A 202 10.16 15.68 14.43
N ALA A 203 9.86 14.67 15.23
CA ALA A 203 10.87 13.72 15.67
C ALA A 203 11.46 12.90 14.50
N GLY A 204 10.64 12.55 13.52
CA GLY A 204 11.08 11.83 12.32
C GLY A 204 12.10 12.64 11.51
N LEU A 205 11.80 13.90 11.20
CA LEU A 205 12.71 14.78 10.46
C LEU A 205 13.96 15.08 11.28
N GLN A 206 13.83 15.34 12.59
CA GLN A 206 14.99 15.62 13.45
C GLN A 206 15.98 14.44 13.45
N LYS A 207 15.49 13.21 13.64
CA LYS A 207 16.34 12.01 13.56
C LYS A 207 17.05 11.86 12.21
N ALA A 208 16.37 12.15 11.11
CA ALA A 208 16.97 12.10 9.79
C ALA A 208 18.06 13.19 9.63
N MET A 209 17.81 14.40 10.11
CA MET A 209 18.78 15.49 10.07
C MET A 209 20.02 15.19 10.91
N ASP A 210 19.84 14.63 12.10
CA ASP A 210 20.95 14.24 12.99
C ASP A 210 21.79 13.13 12.37
N ALA A 211 21.15 12.13 11.76
CA ALA A 211 21.84 10.98 11.15
C ALA A 211 22.77 11.34 10.00
N ILE A 212 22.49 12.44 9.28
CA ILE A 212 23.31 12.90 8.15
C ILE A 212 24.16 14.12 8.46
N ASP A 213 24.15 14.62 9.69
CA ASP A 213 24.71 15.94 10.03
C ASP A 213 24.23 17.04 9.08
N TYR A 214 22.91 17.22 9.01
CA TYR A 214 22.30 18.17 8.07
C TYR A 214 22.91 19.58 8.18
N VAL A 215 23.22 20.06 9.38
CA VAL A 215 23.82 21.38 9.60
C VAL A 215 25.21 21.45 9.00
N GLY A 216 26.04 20.41 9.18
CA GLY A 216 27.35 20.29 8.55
C GLY A 216 27.27 20.25 7.04
N LEU A 217 26.36 19.44 6.49
CA LEU A 217 26.12 19.36 5.05
C LEU A 217 25.66 20.69 4.43
N ARG A 218 24.86 21.49 5.12
CA ARG A 218 24.45 22.81 4.65
C ARG A 218 25.64 23.79 4.60
N LYS A 219 26.54 23.72 5.56
CA LYS A 219 27.79 24.50 5.56
C LYS A 219 28.71 24.05 4.41
N GLU A 220 28.90 22.76 4.24
CA GLU A 220 29.70 22.20 3.14
C GLU A 220 29.14 22.63 1.78
N GLN A 221 27.83 22.52 1.58
CA GLN A 221 27.15 22.97 0.37
C GLN A 221 27.43 24.46 0.07
N ALA A 222 27.37 25.30 1.09
CA ALA A 222 27.66 26.73 0.92
C ALA A 222 29.12 27.01 0.52
N GLU A 223 30.07 26.30 1.12
CA GLU A 223 31.50 26.44 0.77
C GLU A 223 31.80 25.89 -0.62
N LYS A 224 31.23 24.76 -0.99
CA LYS A 224 31.35 24.20 -2.35
C LYS A 224 30.83 25.18 -3.41
N ARG A 225 29.65 25.78 -3.15
CA ARG A 225 29.05 26.76 -4.07
C ARG A 225 29.95 27.98 -4.33
N LYS A 226 30.69 28.46 -3.31
CA LYS A 226 31.68 29.55 -3.49
C LYS A 226 32.81 29.18 -4.44
N LYS A 227 33.11 27.88 -4.55
CA LYS A 227 34.15 27.33 -5.46
C LYS A 227 33.60 26.92 -6.83
N GLY A 228 32.32 27.13 -7.10
CA GLY A 228 31.65 26.69 -8.32
C GLY A 228 31.29 25.20 -8.35
N GLU A 229 31.44 24.48 -7.24
CA GLU A 229 31.04 23.10 -7.09
C GLU A 229 29.58 23.01 -6.68
N LEU A 230 28.78 22.14 -7.34
CA LEU A 230 27.38 21.95 -7.05
C LEU A 230 27.19 20.72 -6.14
N MET A 231 26.41 20.90 -5.07
CA MET A 231 26.00 19.86 -4.15
C MET A 231 24.51 19.99 -3.87
N GLY A 232 23.75 18.92 -4.11
CA GLY A 232 22.32 18.85 -3.82
C GLY A 232 22.05 18.23 -2.46
N ILE A 233 21.09 18.80 -1.73
CA ILE A 233 20.52 18.21 -0.50
C ILE A 233 19.01 18.22 -0.69
N GLY A 234 18.38 17.06 -0.64
CA GLY A 234 16.93 16.91 -0.76
C GLY A 234 16.32 16.40 0.53
N ILE A 235 15.12 16.89 0.85
CA ILE A 235 14.29 16.43 1.95
C ILE A 235 12.94 16.06 1.35
N SER A 236 12.42 14.90 1.74
CA SER A 236 11.05 14.50 1.42
C SER A 236 10.45 13.79 2.63
N THR A 237 9.28 14.24 3.03
CA THR A 237 8.48 13.60 4.07
C THR A 237 7.20 13.08 3.47
N PHE A 238 6.68 11.96 3.97
CA PHE A 238 5.40 11.48 3.46
C PHE A 238 4.57 10.79 4.52
N THR A 239 3.28 10.85 4.31
CA THR A 239 2.27 10.11 5.04
C THR A 239 1.66 9.10 4.08
N GLU A 240 1.47 7.87 4.51
CA GLU A 240 0.89 6.81 3.69
C GLU A 240 -0.31 6.15 4.35
N ILE A 241 -1.25 5.70 3.52
CA ILE A 241 -2.39 4.89 3.94
C ILE A 241 -1.95 3.43 3.96
N VAL A 242 -2.04 2.79 5.12
CA VAL A 242 -1.75 1.37 5.29
C VAL A 242 -3.06 0.59 5.44
N GLY A 243 -3.18 -0.53 4.72
CA GLY A 243 -4.34 -1.41 4.80
C GLY A 243 -5.64 -0.82 4.29
N ALA A 244 -5.59 0.29 3.57
CA ALA A 244 -6.74 1.07 3.11
C ALA A 244 -7.60 1.66 4.24
N GLY A 245 -7.03 1.84 5.43
CA GLY A 245 -7.68 2.41 6.60
C GLY A 245 -8.62 1.46 7.33
N PRO A 246 -9.32 1.92 8.37
CA PRO A 246 -10.30 1.12 9.10
C PRO A 246 -11.46 0.70 8.20
N SER A 247 -11.76 -0.59 8.15
CA SER A 247 -12.81 -1.11 7.27
C SER A 247 -14.23 -0.63 7.61
N LYS A 248 -14.45 -0.09 8.81
CA LYS A 248 -15.73 0.53 9.19
C LYS A 248 -15.99 1.86 8.50
N ASP A 249 -14.92 2.60 8.16
CA ASP A 249 -15.00 3.98 7.66
C ASP A 249 -14.53 4.08 6.20
N PHE A 250 -14.04 2.98 5.63
CA PHE A 250 -13.32 3.01 4.38
C PHE A 250 -13.77 1.94 3.40
N ASP A 251 -14.35 2.39 2.31
CA ASP A 251 -14.80 1.55 1.21
C ASP A 251 -14.31 2.12 -0.14
N ILE A 252 -12.99 2.10 -0.34
CA ILE A 252 -12.39 2.57 -1.61
C ILE A 252 -12.90 1.78 -2.82
N LEU A 253 -13.21 0.50 -2.63
CA LEU A 253 -13.55 -0.41 -3.72
C LEU A 253 -15.04 -0.77 -3.76
N GLY A 254 -15.86 -0.19 -2.89
CA GLY A 254 -17.24 -0.63 -2.69
C GLY A 254 -17.37 -1.96 -1.92
N ILE A 255 -16.29 -2.40 -1.26
CA ILE A 255 -16.22 -3.63 -0.49
C ILE A 255 -15.48 -3.42 0.83
N LYS A 256 -15.97 -4.04 1.89
CA LYS A 256 -15.29 -4.00 3.19
C LYS A 256 -13.95 -4.72 3.11
N MET A 257 -12.91 -4.04 3.54
CA MET A 257 -11.52 -4.49 3.44
C MET A 257 -11.14 -5.40 4.61
N PHE A 258 -11.70 -6.60 4.68
CA PHE A 258 -11.34 -7.60 5.70
C PHE A 258 -10.53 -8.76 5.10
N ASP A 259 -10.00 -9.59 5.98
CA ASP A 259 -9.38 -10.86 5.64
C ASP A 259 -9.75 -11.94 6.65
N SER A 260 -9.41 -13.19 6.35
CA SER A 260 -9.69 -14.34 7.20
C SER A 260 -8.42 -15.13 7.46
N ALA A 261 -8.37 -15.77 8.62
CA ALA A 261 -7.35 -16.73 8.99
C ALA A 261 -8.00 -17.99 9.57
N GLU A 262 -7.48 -19.16 9.21
CA GLU A 262 -7.79 -20.44 9.80
C GLU A 262 -6.54 -20.99 10.47
N ILE A 263 -6.62 -21.40 11.72
CA ILE A 263 -5.49 -21.97 12.47
C ILE A 263 -5.90 -23.35 13.01
N ARG A 264 -5.10 -24.35 12.70
CA ARG A 264 -5.25 -25.72 13.21
C ARG A 264 -4.03 -26.10 14.03
N VAL A 265 -4.23 -26.44 15.29
CA VAL A 265 -3.20 -26.98 16.17
C VAL A 265 -3.30 -28.50 16.15
N HIS A 266 -2.16 -29.17 15.95
CA HIS A 266 -2.04 -30.62 15.99
C HIS A 266 -1.66 -31.13 17.39
N PRO A 267 -2.00 -32.39 17.76
CA PRO A 267 -1.58 -32.97 19.03
C PRO A 267 -0.06 -33.03 19.25
N THR A 268 0.71 -32.89 18.17
CA THR A 268 2.18 -32.83 18.22
C THR A 268 2.73 -31.46 18.68
N GLY A 269 1.86 -30.48 18.93
CA GLY A 269 2.26 -29.12 19.27
C GLY A 269 2.59 -28.23 18.05
N LYS A 270 2.44 -28.74 16.82
CA LYS A 270 2.59 -27.96 15.59
C LYS A 270 1.29 -27.31 15.19
N ALA A 271 1.36 -26.21 14.46
CA ALA A 271 0.20 -25.51 13.90
C ALA A 271 0.33 -25.30 12.39
N ILE A 272 -0.81 -25.33 11.72
CA ILE A 272 -0.95 -24.89 10.30
C ILE A 272 -1.90 -23.72 10.31
N ALA A 273 -1.50 -22.63 9.66
CA ALA A 273 -2.32 -21.44 9.49
C ALA A 273 -2.52 -21.11 8.01
N ARG A 274 -3.78 -20.88 7.62
CA ARG A 274 -4.19 -20.60 6.24
C ARG A 274 -4.77 -19.21 6.11
N PHE A 275 -4.43 -18.55 5.00
CA PHE A 275 -4.79 -17.17 4.76
C PHE A 275 -5.36 -16.95 3.35
N GLY A 276 -6.24 -15.95 3.23
CA GLY A 276 -6.76 -15.48 1.95
C GLY A 276 -5.81 -14.53 1.19
N THR A 277 -4.65 -14.22 1.75
CA THR A 277 -3.56 -13.47 1.12
C THR A 277 -2.63 -14.38 0.32
N LYS A 278 -1.66 -13.79 -0.38
CA LYS A 278 -0.54 -14.51 -1.01
C LYS A 278 0.74 -13.69 -0.92
N SER A 279 1.78 -14.27 -0.40
CA SER A 279 3.12 -13.68 -0.39
C SER A 279 3.64 -13.49 -1.82
N GLN A 280 4.27 -12.34 -2.04
CA GLN A 280 4.93 -11.99 -3.30
C GLN A 280 6.42 -11.69 -3.05
N GLY A 281 6.96 -12.18 -1.93
CA GLY A 281 8.32 -11.93 -1.45
C GLY A 281 8.39 -11.05 -0.18
N GLN A 282 7.23 -10.62 0.39
CA GLN A 282 7.19 -9.79 1.59
C GLN A 282 7.46 -10.56 2.90
N GLY A 283 7.56 -11.89 2.85
CA GLY A 283 7.83 -12.70 4.04
C GLY A 283 6.61 -12.91 4.93
N HIS A 284 5.43 -13.15 4.36
CA HIS A 284 4.22 -13.47 5.11
C HIS A 284 4.42 -14.67 6.04
N GLU A 285 5.16 -15.67 5.58
CA GLU A 285 5.49 -16.88 6.33
C GLU A 285 6.13 -16.53 7.68
N THR A 286 7.06 -15.57 7.69
CA THR A 286 7.70 -15.09 8.90
C THR A 286 6.76 -14.22 9.74
N THR A 287 6.15 -13.21 9.11
CA THR A 287 5.33 -12.22 9.81
C THR A 287 4.12 -12.85 10.50
N TYR A 288 3.40 -13.73 9.80
CA TYR A 288 2.22 -14.39 10.39
C TYR A 288 2.62 -15.43 11.44
N ALA A 289 3.71 -16.16 11.23
CA ALA A 289 4.21 -17.09 12.22
C ALA A 289 4.62 -16.37 13.52
N GLN A 290 5.25 -15.19 13.42
CA GLN A 290 5.57 -14.37 14.59
C GLN A 290 4.31 -13.94 15.36
N ILE A 291 3.29 -13.44 14.66
CA ILE A 291 2.02 -13.03 15.29
C ILE A 291 1.35 -14.21 16.02
N ILE A 292 1.29 -15.36 15.34
CA ILE A 292 0.65 -16.56 15.90
C ILE A 292 1.46 -17.12 17.07
N ALA A 293 2.79 -17.13 16.96
CA ALA A 293 3.69 -17.59 18.02
C ALA A 293 3.51 -16.78 19.30
N GLU A 294 3.47 -15.45 19.19
CA GLU A 294 3.24 -14.54 20.31
C GLU A 294 1.90 -14.78 21.01
N GLU A 295 0.85 -15.00 20.23
CA GLU A 295 -0.51 -15.18 20.77
C GLU A 295 -0.76 -16.58 21.33
N LEU A 296 -0.18 -17.64 20.76
CA LEU A 296 -0.40 -19.02 21.18
C LEU A 296 0.64 -19.57 22.14
N GLY A 297 1.83 -18.95 22.21
CA GLY A 297 2.96 -19.49 22.96
C GLY A 297 3.62 -20.72 22.31
N ILE A 298 3.45 -20.92 21.02
CA ILE A 298 4.08 -22.00 20.24
C ILE A 298 5.33 -21.42 19.53
N PRO A 299 6.47 -22.14 19.53
CA PRO A 299 7.65 -21.71 18.79
C PRO A 299 7.33 -21.44 17.31
N MET A 300 7.87 -20.36 16.74
CA MET A 300 7.59 -19.93 15.39
C MET A 300 7.91 -21.00 14.34
N GLU A 301 8.97 -21.77 14.54
CA GLU A 301 9.40 -22.89 13.67
C GLU A 301 8.41 -24.05 13.64
N ASN A 302 7.48 -24.11 14.57
CA ASN A 302 6.41 -25.10 14.62
C ASN A 302 5.11 -24.64 13.94
N ILE A 303 5.12 -23.47 13.30
CA ILE A 303 3.96 -22.87 12.65
C ILE A 303 4.19 -22.85 11.13
N GLN A 304 3.41 -23.64 10.41
CA GLN A 304 3.40 -23.64 8.94
C GLN A 304 2.36 -22.65 8.41
N ILE A 305 2.76 -21.79 7.49
CA ILE A 305 1.86 -20.85 6.81
C ILE A 305 1.53 -21.37 5.42
N GLU A 306 0.24 -21.40 5.08
CA GLU A 306 -0.27 -21.81 3.78
C GLU A 306 -1.09 -20.70 3.12
N GLU A 307 -0.74 -20.36 1.88
CA GLU A 307 -1.36 -19.31 1.07
C GLU A 307 -1.41 -19.72 -0.42
N GLY A 308 -2.32 -19.13 -1.17
CA GLY A 308 -2.24 -19.12 -2.64
C GLY A 308 -2.95 -20.28 -3.35
N ASP A 309 -3.76 -21.06 -2.67
CA ASP A 309 -4.61 -22.09 -3.26
C ASP A 309 -6.08 -21.85 -2.86
N THR A 310 -6.96 -21.63 -3.84
CA THR A 310 -8.37 -21.29 -3.56
C THR A 310 -9.17 -22.43 -2.95
N ASP A 311 -8.71 -23.68 -3.05
CA ASP A 311 -9.39 -24.83 -2.46
C ASP A 311 -9.13 -24.92 -0.95
N THR A 312 -7.99 -24.43 -0.48
CA THR A 312 -7.59 -24.53 0.93
C THR A 312 -7.60 -23.21 1.68
N ALA A 313 -7.45 -22.09 0.96
CA ALA A 313 -7.41 -20.77 1.57
C ALA A 313 -8.81 -20.31 2.00
N PRO A 314 -8.97 -19.76 3.22
CA PRO A 314 -10.20 -19.10 3.61
C PRO A 314 -10.45 -17.87 2.73
N TYR A 315 -11.67 -17.31 2.83
CA TYR A 315 -11.99 -16.10 2.10
C TYR A 315 -11.02 -14.96 2.44
N GLY A 316 -10.55 -14.24 1.43
CA GLY A 316 -9.70 -13.06 1.58
C GLY A 316 -9.62 -12.30 0.27
N LEU A 317 -9.26 -11.01 0.37
CA LEU A 317 -9.17 -10.12 -0.78
C LEU A 317 -7.79 -10.10 -1.43
N GLY A 318 -6.84 -10.88 -0.92
CA GLY A 318 -5.49 -10.96 -1.47
C GLY A 318 -4.53 -9.90 -0.93
N THR A 319 -3.37 -9.79 -1.58
CA THR A 319 -2.24 -8.95 -1.14
C THR A 319 -2.10 -7.73 -2.04
N TYR A 320 -2.39 -6.55 -1.51
CA TYR A 320 -2.22 -5.24 -2.15
C TYR A 320 -2.37 -4.13 -1.10
N ALA A 321 -2.03 -2.88 -1.41
CA ALA A 321 -2.26 -1.70 -0.58
C ALA A 321 -1.74 -1.83 0.86
N SER A 322 -0.62 -2.53 1.08
CA SER A 322 -0.01 -2.75 2.41
C SER A 322 -0.97 -3.33 3.47
N ARG A 323 -1.97 -4.14 3.03
CA ARG A 323 -3.04 -4.63 3.90
C ARG A 323 -2.74 -5.96 4.61
N SER A 324 -1.76 -6.72 4.17
CA SER A 324 -1.54 -8.08 4.67
C SER A 324 -1.30 -8.13 6.19
N THR A 325 -0.36 -7.38 6.71
CA THR A 325 -0.11 -7.36 8.16
C THR A 325 -1.25 -6.75 8.96
N PRO A 326 -1.81 -5.56 8.63
CA PRO A 326 -2.88 -4.98 9.44
C PRO A 326 -4.20 -5.75 9.36
N THR A 327 -4.56 -6.36 8.24
CA THR A 327 -5.84 -7.06 8.09
C THR A 327 -5.73 -8.56 8.32
N ALA A 328 -4.90 -9.27 7.55
CA ALA A 328 -4.73 -10.72 7.71
C ALA A 328 -3.97 -11.06 8.99
N GLY A 329 -2.98 -10.25 9.37
CA GLY A 329 -2.29 -10.42 10.66
C GLY A 329 -3.22 -10.20 11.86
N ALA A 330 -4.15 -9.22 11.79
CA ALA A 330 -5.19 -9.06 12.80
C ALA A 330 -6.14 -10.26 12.86
N ALA A 331 -6.53 -10.81 11.69
CA ALA A 331 -7.34 -12.03 11.65
C ALA A 331 -6.60 -13.21 12.29
N ALA A 332 -5.28 -13.34 12.04
CA ALA A 332 -4.44 -14.35 12.67
C ALA A 332 -4.41 -14.19 14.20
N ALA A 333 -4.18 -12.97 14.70
CA ALA A 333 -4.16 -12.68 16.13
C ALA A 333 -5.49 -13.04 16.81
N VAL A 334 -6.62 -12.65 16.21
CA VAL A 334 -7.96 -12.96 16.73
C VAL A 334 -8.21 -14.47 16.73
N ALA A 335 -7.84 -15.21 15.69
CA ALA A 335 -7.99 -16.66 15.62
C ALA A 335 -7.10 -17.36 16.66
N ALA A 336 -5.85 -16.91 16.78
CA ALA A 336 -4.89 -17.43 17.77
C ALA A 336 -5.36 -17.22 19.22
N ARG A 337 -5.87 -16.04 19.56
CA ARG A 337 -6.44 -15.75 20.90
C ARG A 337 -7.60 -16.66 21.25
N LYS A 338 -8.53 -16.91 20.29
CA LYS A 338 -9.62 -17.88 20.52
C LYS A 338 -9.13 -19.29 20.82
N LEU A 339 -8.08 -19.73 20.10
CA LEU A 339 -7.47 -21.03 20.35
C LEU A 339 -6.73 -21.08 21.70
N ARG A 340 -5.98 -20.05 22.03
CA ARG A 340 -5.30 -19.90 23.32
C ARG A 340 -6.29 -20.00 24.48
N ASP A 341 -7.38 -19.26 24.42
CA ASP A 341 -8.39 -19.24 25.47
C ASP A 341 -9.05 -20.63 25.64
N LYS A 342 -9.31 -21.34 24.53
CA LYS A 342 -9.78 -22.73 24.57
C LYS A 342 -8.73 -23.68 25.13
N ALA A 343 -7.47 -23.54 24.73
CA ALA A 343 -6.38 -24.38 25.22
C ALA A 343 -6.13 -24.21 26.74
N ARG A 344 -6.20 -22.96 27.24
CA ARG A 344 -6.09 -22.66 28.68
C ARG A 344 -7.18 -23.35 29.47
N LYS A 345 -8.43 -23.32 29.04
CA LYS A 345 -9.54 -24.01 29.73
C LYS A 345 -9.32 -25.52 29.76
N ILE A 346 -8.86 -26.12 28.67
CA ILE A 346 -8.58 -27.55 28.62
C ILE A 346 -7.40 -27.89 29.55
N ALA A 347 -6.33 -27.09 29.52
CA ALA A 347 -5.17 -27.29 30.37
C ALA A 347 -5.52 -27.14 31.89
N ALA A 348 -6.28 -26.12 32.25
CA ALA A 348 -6.76 -25.90 33.59
C ALA A 348 -7.55 -27.10 34.13
N TYR A 349 -8.45 -27.63 33.28
CA TYR A 349 -9.21 -28.84 33.63
C TYR A 349 -8.32 -30.09 33.81
N LEU A 350 -7.40 -30.33 32.87
CA LEU A 350 -6.52 -31.50 32.89
C LEU A 350 -5.47 -31.44 34.03
N LEU A 351 -5.04 -30.26 34.41
CA LEU A 351 -4.02 -30.04 35.45
C LEU A 351 -4.63 -29.72 36.80
N GLU A 352 -5.96 -29.67 36.92
CA GLU A 352 -6.70 -29.31 38.15
C GLU A 352 -6.24 -27.99 38.78
N VAL A 353 -5.99 -26.95 37.90
CA VAL A 353 -5.55 -25.62 38.31
C VAL A 353 -6.51 -24.53 37.82
N SER A 354 -6.33 -23.31 38.33
CA SER A 354 -7.07 -22.13 37.82
C SER A 354 -6.70 -21.81 36.36
N GLU A 355 -7.63 -21.27 35.63
CA GLU A 355 -7.40 -20.74 34.27
C GLU A 355 -6.47 -19.49 34.22
N ASN A 356 -6.25 -18.85 35.37
CA ASN A 356 -5.46 -17.60 35.50
C ASN A 356 -4.01 -17.88 35.90
#